data_a208aa24d54fd4079b0a95e9e8844fed
#
_entry.id   a208aa24d54fd4079b0a95e9e8844fed
#
_cell.length_a   1.000
_cell.length_b   1.000
_cell.length_c   1.000
_cell.angle_alpha   90.00
_cell.angle_beta   90.00
_cell.angle_gamma   90.00
#
_symmetry.space_group_name_H-M   'P 1'
#
loop_
_entity.id
_entity.type
_entity.pdbx_description
1 polymer ?
#
loop_
_entity_poly.entity_id
_entity_poly.type
_entity_poly.pdbx_seq_one_letter_code
_entity_poly.pdbx_strand_id
1 'polypeptide(L)'
;MPEKNLLAGFSFFSDVDSGTLEAISKKGEILEFNAEDVIFHYEAPSKHFYGLLEGEVDLVLVFKDKVLKTDIEYEEAIQATMVDEEKEIIVDTVAPGQVFGWSSIVGSGKRTVTAECAEASRVISIPADELKAMFDKDHTLGYIVMKRLSDIIAKRLQNRTDKLIETWGEAFDIGSI
;
A
#
# COMPACT_ATOMS: atom_id res chain seq x y z
N MET A 1 21.59 -19.46 7.28
CA MET A 1 22.18 -18.45 8.19
C MET A 1 21.06 -17.51 8.56
N PRO A 2 20.90 -17.10 9.83
CA PRO A 2 19.90 -16.09 10.14
C PRO A 2 20.30 -14.82 9.39
N GLU A 3 19.41 -14.32 8.54
CA GLU A 3 19.60 -13.08 7.81
C GLU A 3 19.69 -11.95 8.85
N LYS A 4 20.92 -11.59 9.19
CA LYS A 4 21.21 -10.54 10.15
C LYS A 4 20.67 -9.22 9.60
N ASN A 5 19.66 -8.69 10.29
CA ASN A 5 19.23 -7.30 10.14
C ASN A 5 18.54 -6.96 8.82
N LEU A 6 17.52 -7.75 8.42
CA LEU A 6 16.70 -7.50 7.24
C LEU A 6 16.18 -6.05 7.15
N LEU A 7 15.89 -5.43 8.30
CA LEU A 7 15.34 -4.08 8.37
C LEU A 7 16.41 -2.98 8.28
N ALA A 8 17.70 -3.30 8.34
CA ALA A 8 18.77 -2.29 8.26
C ALA A 8 18.85 -1.58 6.90
N GLY A 9 18.37 -2.23 5.84
CA GLY A 9 18.29 -1.65 4.50
C GLY A 9 17.11 -0.71 4.27
N PHE A 10 16.18 -0.64 5.24
CA PHE A 10 14.99 0.20 5.10
C PHE A 10 15.26 1.62 5.62
N SER A 11 15.14 2.62 4.75
CA SER A 11 15.27 4.03 5.13
C SER A 11 14.29 4.46 6.22
N PHE A 12 13.16 3.77 6.31
CA PHE A 12 12.16 3.95 7.36
C PHE A 12 12.71 3.74 8.77
N PHE A 13 13.68 2.84 8.92
CA PHE A 13 14.28 2.48 10.20
C PHE A 13 15.71 3.05 10.40
N SER A 14 16.14 4.01 9.58
CA SER A 14 17.53 4.50 9.57
C SER A 14 18.02 5.05 10.91
N ASP A 15 17.11 5.57 11.74
CA ASP A 15 17.44 6.18 13.04
C ASP A 15 17.22 5.21 14.21
N VAL A 16 16.92 3.94 13.93
CA VAL A 16 16.71 2.89 14.94
C VAL A 16 17.98 2.10 15.11
N ASP A 17 18.39 1.85 16.36
CA ASP A 17 19.58 1.07 16.66
C ASP A 17 19.47 -0.39 16.21
N SER A 18 20.62 -1.02 15.96
CA SER A 18 20.70 -2.37 15.40
C SER A 18 20.07 -3.45 16.28
N GLY A 19 20.15 -3.28 17.61
CA GLY A 19 19.58 -4.25 18.57
C GLY A 19 18.05 -4.20 18.54
N THR A 20 17.48 -3.01 18.48
CA THR A 20 16.03 -2.80 18.32
C THR A 20 15.54 -3.30 16.97
N LEU A 21 16.29 -3.06 15.87
CA LEU A 21 15.95 -3.62 14.55
C LEU A 21 15.95 -5.14 14.53
N GLU A 22 16.92 -5.77 15.20
CA GLU A 22 16.96 -7.23 15.34
C GLU A 22 15.76 -7.75 16.15
N ALA A 23 15.36 -7.03 17.21
CA ALA A 23 14.19 -7.37 18.00
C ALA A 23 12.89 -7.27 17.20
N ILE A 24 12.74 -6.22 16.35
CA ILE A 24 11.61 -6.08 15.42
C ILE A 24 11.62 -7.19 14.37
N SER A 25 12.78 -7.47 13.77
CA SER A 25 12.91 -8.51 12.73
C SER A 25 12.51 -9.90 13.26
N LYS A 26 12.83 -10.21 14.51
CA LYS A 26 12.45 -11.48 15.18
C LYS A 26 10.94 -11.63 15.40
N LYS A 27 10.17 -10.53 15.36
CA LYS A 27 8.72 -10.56 15.49
C LYS A 27 8.02 -10.75 14.14
N GLY A 28 8.73 -10.48 13.04
CA GLY A 28 8.23 -10.63 11.69
C GLY A 28 8.48 -12.01 11.13
N GLU A 29 7.74 -12.35 10.10
CA GLU A 29 7.95 -13.52 9.25
C GLU A 29 8.18 -13.08 7.80
N ILE A 30 8.95 -13.85 7.06
CA ILE A 30 9.15 -13.62 5.62
C ILE A 30 8.08 -14.40 4.88
N LEU A 31 7.35 -13.68 4.01
CA LEU A 31 6.35 -14.23 3.12
C LEU A 31 6.80 -14.06 1.67
N GLU A 32 6.54 -15.05 0.85
CA GLU A 32 6.83 -15.05 -0.58
C GLU A 32 5.51 -15.11 -1.35
N PHE A 33 5.42 -14.29 -2.38
CA PHE A 33 4.25 -14.15 -3.25
C PHE A 33 4.70 -14.25 -4.71
N ASN A 34 3.85 -14.82 -5.55
CA ASN A 34 4.05 -14.76 -7.00
C ASN A 34 3.55 -13.41 -7.55
N ALA A 35 3.86 -13.12 -8.81
CA ALA A 35 3.20 -12.03 -9.51
C ALA A 35 1.68 -12.23 -9.51
N GLU A 36 0.93 -11.15 -9.41
CA GLU A 36 -0.55 -11.10 -9.34
C GLU A 36 -1.14 -11.62 -8.01
N ASP A 37 -0.32 -12.13 -7.07
CA ASP A 37 -0.82 -12.48 -5.73
C ASP A 37 -1.20 -11.24 -4.94
N VAL A 38 -2.34 -11.31 -4.22
CA VAL A 38 -2.82 -10.22 -3.36
C VAL A 38 -2.35 -10.44 -1.92
N ILE A 39 -1.60 -9.48 -1.39
CA ILE A 39 -1.11 -9.49 0.00
C ILE A 39 -2.25 -9.15 0.98
N PHE A 40 -3.06 -8.16 0.64
CA PHE A 40 -4.27 -7.80 1.38
C PHE A 40 -5.24 -6.99 0.51
N HIS A 41 -6.53 -7.11 0.79
CA HIS A 41 -7.61 -6.40 0.10
C HIS A 41 -7.98 -5.09 0.81
N TYR A 42 -8.52 -4.14 0.04
CA TYR A 42 -9.20 -2.95 0.54
C TYR A 42 -10.28 -3.32 1.59
N GLU A 43 -10.44 -2.51 2.63
CA GLU A 43 -11.32 -2.70 3.78
C GLU A 43 -11.06 -3.93 4.67
N ALA A 44 -10.15 -4.81 4.31
CA ALA A 44 -9.75 -5.91 5.18
C ALA A 44 -9.17 -5.41 6.51
N PRO A 45 -9.29 -6.18 7.62
CA PRO A 45 -8.65 -5.84 8.88
C PRO A 45 -7.14 -5.67 8.75
N SER A 46 -6.62 -4.55 9.25
CA SER A 46 -5.22 -4.19 9.13
C SER A 46 -4.44 -4.65 10.37
N LYS A 47 -3.90 -5.87 10.33
CA LYS A 47 -3.21 -6.51 11.46
C LYS A 47 -1.69 -6.51 11.35
N HIS A 48 -1.14 -6.35 10.14
CA HIS A 48 0.30 -6.44 9.89
C HIS A 48 0.83 -5.19 9.20
N PHE A 49 2.05 -4.84 9.56
CA PHE A 49 2.89 -3.86 8.89
C PHE A 49 3.90 -4.61 8.02
N TYR A 50 4.19 -4.11 6.83
CA TYR A 50 5.01 -4.81 5.85
C TYR A 50 6.21 -3.99 5.40
N GLY A 51 7.31 -4.68 5.13
CA GLY A 51 8.46 -4.15 4.40
C GLY A 51 8.73 -5.00 3.17
N LEU A 52 8.94 -4.38 2.00
CA LEU A 52 9.28 -5.08 0.77
C LEU A 52 10.78 -5.33 0.73
N LEU A 53 11.17 -6.61 0.63
CA LEU A 53 12.56 -7.06 0.54
C LEU A 53 13.00 -7.17 -0.92
N GLU A 54 12.17 -7.77 -1.77
CA GLU A 54 12.42 -8.04 -3.18
C GLU A 54 11.11 -7.97 -3.97
N GLY A 55 11.18 -7.67 -5.27
CA GLY A 55 10.03 -7.56 -6.17
C GLY A 55 9.41 -6.16 -6.19
N GLU A 56 8.14 -6.08 -6.58
CA GLU A 56 7.37 -4.85 -6.67
C GLU A 56 5.92 -5.09 -6.22
N VAL A 57 5.36 -4.14 -5.47
CA VAL A 57 3.98 -4.24 -4.98
C VAL A 57 3.21 -2.97 -5.35
N ASP A 58 2.12 -3.13 -6.08
CA ASP A 58 1.19 -2.06 -6.40
C ASP A 58 0.13 -1.89 -5.31
N LEU A 59 -0.13 -0.64 -4.97
CA LEU A 59 -1.22 -0.24 -4.10
C LEU A 59 -2.39 0.24 -4.96
N VAL A 60 -3.46 -0.53 -4.99
CA VAL A 60 -4.56 -0.39 -5.94
C VAL A 60 -5.84 0.04 -5.23
N LEU A 61 -6.57 0.97 -5.84
CA LEU A 61 -7.97 1.27 -5.50
C LEU A 61 -8.87 0.69 -6.56
N VAL A 62 -9.86 -0.08 -6.11
CA VAL A 62 -10.92 -0.62 -6.96
C VAL A 62 -12.17 0.24 -6.78
N PHE A 63 -12.73 0.73 -7.86
CA PHE A 63 -13.99 1.46 -7.85
C PHE A 63 -14.95 0.92 -8.92
N LYS A 64 -16.25 1.07 -8.65
CA LYS A 64 -17.30 0.66 -9.58
C LYS A 64 -17.72 1.83 -10.44
N ASP A 65 -17.54 1.70 -11.74
CA ASP A 65 -18.02 2.65 -12.74
C ASP A 65 -19.28 2.11 -13.41
N LYS A 66 -20.24 2.98 -13.68
CA LYS A 66 -21.45 2.62 -14.41
C LYS A 66 -21.25 2.90 -15.88
N VAL A 67 -21.03 1.86 -16.64
CA VAL A 67 -20.82 1.95 -18.10
C VAL A 67 -22.09 1.53 -18.82
N LEU A 68 -22.47 2.34 -19.82
CA LEU A 68 -23.55 2.02 -20.73
C LEU A 68 -23.03 1.01 -21.76
N LYS A 69 -23.40 -0.28 -21.66
CA LYS A 69 -23.14 -1.25 -22.73
C LYS A 69 -24.32 -1.25 -23.70
N THR A 70 -23.99 -1.04 -24.97
CA THR A 70 -24.96 -1.10 -26.07
C THR A 70 -24.76 -2.42 -26.78
N ASP A 71 -25.69 -3.37 -26.63
CA ASP A 71 -25.72 -4.57 -27.44
C ASP A 71 -26.62 -4.34 -28.65
N ILE A 72 -26.07 -4.56 -29.83
CA ILE A 72 -26.81 -4.51 -31.10
C ILE A 72 -27.12 -5.96 -31.46
N GLU A 73 -28.25 -6.48 -30.98
CA GLU A 73 -28.67 -7.84 -31.34
C GLU A 73 -29.36 -7.91 -32.72
N TYR A 74 -30.02 -6.85 -33.19
CA TYR A 74 -30.62 -6.71 -34.50
C TYR A 74 -30.66 -5.25 -34.93
N GLU A 75 -30.72 -5.00 -36.26
CA GLU A 75 -30.71 -3.65 -36.86
C GLU A 75 -31.79 -2.68 -36.35
N GLU A 76 -32.79 -3.12 -35.59
CA GLU A 76 -33.91 -2.32 -35.11
C GLU A 76 -34.04 -2.24 -33.57
N ALA A 77 -33.18 -2.87 -32.77
CA ALA A 77 -33.30 -2.81 -31.33
C ALA A 77 -31.91 -2.57 -30.65
N ILE A 78 -31.66 -1.32 -30.30
CA ILE A 78 -30.54 -0.95 -29.46
C ILE A 78 -31.00 -1.11 -27.99
N GLN A 79 -30.54 -2.14 -27.30
CA GLN A 79 -30.71 -2.23 -25.85
C GLN A 79 -29.48 -1.64 -25.16
N ALA A 80 -29.70 -0.53 -24.44
CA ALA A 80 -28.69 0.07 -23.60
C ALA A 80 -28.88 -0.42 -22.17
N THR A 81 -27.91 -1.18 -21.64
CA THR A 81 -27.93 -1.68 -20.27
C THR A 81 -26.80 -1.02 -19.48
N MET A 82 -27.15 -0.46 -18.31
CA MET A 82 -26.15 0.02 -17.37
C MET A 82 -25.51 -1.17 -16.65
N VAL A 83 -24.22 -1.36 -16.83
CA VAL A 83 -23.44 -2.44 -16.19
C VAL A 83 -22.43 -1.79 -15.25
N ASP A 84 -22.33 -2.31 -14.03
CA ASP A 84 -21.27 -1.94 -13.10
C ASP A 84 -19.97 -2.61 -13.58
N GLU A 85 -19.00 -1.79 -13.97
CA GLU A 85 -17.64 -2.23 -14.34
C GLU A 85 -16.67 -1.88 -13.22
N GLU A 86 -15.92 -2.85 -12.73
CA GLU A 86 -14.86 -2.59 -11.75
C GLU A 86 -13.63 -2.08 -12.50
N LYS A 87 -13.15 -0.91 -12.07
CA LYS A 87 -11.90 -0.31 -12.57
C LYS A 87 -10.88 -0.22 -11.44
N GLU A 88 -9.66 -0.49 -11.78
CA GLU A 88 -8.52 -0.45 -10.88
C GLU A 88 -7.63 0.76 -11.19
N ILE A 89 -7.19 1.45 -10.14
CA ILE A 89 -6.21 2.52 -10.27
C ILE A 89 -5.04 2.21 -9.33
N ILE A 90 -3.84 2.11 -9.89
CA ILE A 90 -2.61 2.08 -9.11
C ILE A 90 -2.37 3.49 -8.55
N VAL A 91 -2.48 3.62 -7.23
CA VAL A 91 -2.31 4.90 -6.54
C VAL A 91 -0.91 5.10 -5.98
N ASP A 92 -0.13 4.02 -5.88
CA ASP A 92 1.28 4.04 -5.47
C ASP A 92 1.93 2.69 -5.78
N THR A 93 3.24 2.66 -5.96
CA THR A 93 4.02 1.44 -6.14
C THR A 93 5.13 1.40 -5.08
N VAL A 94 5.30 0.25 -4.45
CA VAL A 94 6.27 0.01 -3.38
C VAL A 94 7.46 -0.72 -3.97
N ALA A 95 8.65 -0.14 -3.79
CA ALA A 95 9.93 -0.74 -4.20
C ALA A 95 10.66 -1.39 -3.01
N PRO A 96 11.66 -2.26 -3.27
CA PRO A 96 12.50 -2.85 -2.22
C PRO A 96 13.10 -1.81 -1.28
N GLY A 97 13.08 -2.11 0.02
CA GLY A 97 13.52 -1.19 1.08
C GLY A 97 12.46 -0.17 1.52
N GLN A 98 11.26 -0.24 0.96
CA GLN A 98 10.11 0.58 1.38
C GLN A 98 9.13 -0.21 2.22
N VAL A 99 8.34 0.51 3.02
CA VAL A 99 7.32 -0.05 3.92
C VAL A 99 5.91 0.29 3.43
N PHE A 100 4.95 -0.60 3.76
CA PHE A 100 3.54 -0.41 3.42
C PHE A 100 2.62 -1.05 4.47
N GLY A 101 1.30 -0.87 4.32
CA GLY A 101 0.34 -1.42 5.26
C GLY A 101 0.29 -0.66 6.61
N TRP A 102 0.66 0.61 6.62
CA TRP A 102 0.71 1.49 7.79
C TRP A 102 -0.65 1.70 8.49
N SER A 103 -1.77 1.41 7.83
CA SER A 103 -3.10 1.40 8.46
C SER A 103 -3.23 0.40 9.63
N SER A 104 -2.26 -0.50 9.79
CA SER A 104 -2.14 -1.38 10.95
C SER A 104 -1.63 -0.66 12.20
N ILE A 105 -0.89 0.43 12.02
CA ILE A 105 -0.31 1.23 13.11
C ILE A 105 -1.19 2.43 13.43
N VAL A 106 -1.69 3.13 12.39
CA VAL A 106 -2.51 4.33 12.52
C VAL A 106 -3.81 4.20 11.72
N GLY A 107 -4.84 4.97 12.12
CA GLY A 107 -6.12 5.03 11.41
C GLY A 107 -7.19 4.09 11.98
N SER A 108 -8.14 3.70 11.14
CA SER A 108 -9.35 2.94 11.53
C SER A 108 -9.12 1.44 11.74
N GLY A 109 -7.91 0.93 11.55
CA GLY A 109 -7.62 -0.51 11.59
C GLY A 109 -8.12 -1.29 10.36
N LYS A 110 -8.52 -0.58 9.29
CA LYS A 110 -8.88 -1.17 7.99
C LYS A 110 -7.88 -0.77 6.92
N ARG A 111 -7.71 -1.63 5.94
CA ARG A 111 -6.90 -1.35 4.75
C ARG A 111 -7.56 -0.27 3.91
N THR A 112 -6.77 0.69 3.43
CA THR A 112 -7.24 1.81 2.60
C THR A 112 -7.00 1.59 1.10
N VAL A 113 -6.34 0.50 0.75
CA VAL A 113 -6.03 0.05 -0.63
C VAL A 113 -5.92 -1.47 -0.64
N THR A 114 -5.97 -2.07 -1.82
CA THR A 114 -5.49 -3.44 -2.08
C THR A 114 -3.99 -3.38 -2.34
N ALA A 115 -3.22 -4.35 -1.85
CA ALA A 115 -1.81 -4.51 -2.18
C ALA A 115 -1.65 -5.78 -3.01
N GLU A 116 -1.16 -5.63 -4.24
CA GLU A 116 -0.99 -6.69 -5.22
C GLU A 116 0.47 -6.73 -5.71
N CYS A 117 1.00 -7.92 -5.90
CA CYS A 117 2.36 -8.09 -6.36
C CYS A 117 2.44 -7.91 -7.87
N ALA A 118 3.09 -6.84 -8.34
CA ALA A 118 3.38 -6.62 -9.77
C ALA A 118 4.41 -7.63 -10.28
N GLU A 119 5.30 -8.09 -9.41
CA GLU A 119 6.31 -9.12 -9.65
C GLU A 119 6.33 -10.13 -8.48
N ALA A 120 7.02 -11.27 -8.68
CA ALA A 120 7.30 -12.19 -7.58
C ALA A 120 8.04 -11.44 -6.46
N SER A 121 7.45 -11.44 -5.26
CA SER A 121 7.84 -10.55 -4.19
C SER A 121 8.13 -11.28 -2.88
N ARG A 122 9.13 -10.79 -2.14
CA ARG A 122 9.42 -11.18 -0.75
C ARG A 122 9.16 -10.02 0.18
N VAL A 123 8.36 -10.25 1.20
CA VAL A 123 8.03 -9.23 2.18
C VAL A 123 8.34 -9.72 3.59
N ILE A 124 8.72 -8.80 4.47
CA ILE A 124 8.67 -9.05 5.91
C ILE A 124 7.32 -8.56 6.43
N SER A 125 6.58 -9.46 7.07
CA SER A 125 5.27 -9.20 7.67
C SER A 125 5.43 -9.12 9.18
N ILE A 126 5.13 -7.98 9.79
CA ILE A 126 5.34 -7.71 11.22
C ILE A 126 3.97 -7.49 11.86
N PRO A 127 3.59 -8.27 12.90
CA PRO A 127 2.34 -8.05 13.62
C PRO A 127 2.30 -6.64 14.23
N ALA A 128 1.28 -5.86 13.92
CA ALA A 128 1.18 -4.47 14.36
C ALA A 128 1.07 -4.34 15.89
N ASP A 129 0.43 -5.29 16.56
CA ASP A 129 0.28 -5.28 18.01
C ASP A 129 1.63 -5.49 18.72
N GLU A 130 2.54 -6.28 18.13
CA GLU A 130 3.91 -6.45 18.63
C GLU A 130 4.71 -5.15 18.49
N LEU A 131 4.58 -4.45 17.36
CA LEU A 131 5.21 -3.14 17.16
C LEU A 131 4.68 -2.12 18.16
N LYS A 132 3.36 -2.03 18.33
CA LYS A 132 2.73 -1.10 19.28
C LYS A 132 3.19 -1.37 20.71
N ALA A 133 3.25 -2.65 21.11
CA ALA A 133 3.76 -3.02 22.42
C ALA A 133 5.24 -2.64 22.63
N MET A 134 6.05 -2.61 21.57
CA MET A 134 7.42 -2.10 21.64
C MET A 134 7.43 -0.56 21.78
N PHE A 135 6.55 0.17 21.09
CA PHE A 135 6.43 1.63 21.20
C PHE A 135 5.96 2.06 22.60
N ASP A 136 5.07 1.30 23.22
CA ASP A 136 4.61 1.55 24.59
C ASP A 136 5.72 1.39 25.63
N LYS A 137 6.69 0.51 25.35
CA LYS A 137 7.86 0.27 26.21
C LYS A 137 9.01 1.24 25.94
N ASP A 138 9.18 1.63 24.68
CA ASP A 138 10.21 2.57 24.21
C ASP A 138 9.58 3.69 23.41
N HIS A 139 9.28 4.78 24.10
CA HIS A 139 8.66 5.97 23.49
C HIS A 139 9.59 6.65 22.47
N THR A 140 10.91 6.50 22.58
CA THR A 140 11.86 7.00 21.61
C THR A 140 11.71 6.27 20.28
N LEU A 141 11.63 4.93 20.32
CA LEU A 141 11.32 4.11 19.15
C LEU A 141 9.98 4.51 18.55
N GLY A 142 8.94 4.62 19.40
CA GLY A 142 7.61 5.05 18.95
C GLY A 142 7.63 6.40 18.26
N TYR A 143 8.34 7.38 18.81
CA TYR A 143 8.50 8.71 18.19
C TYR A 143 9.21 8.65 16.83
N ILE A 144 10.33 7.92 16.73
CA ILE A 144 11.07 7.77 15.47
C ILE A 144 10.18 7.17 14.39
N VAL A 145 9.50 6.05 14.70
CA VAL A 145 8.62 5.36 13.76
C VAL A 145 7.45 6.24 13.34
N MET A 146 6.78 6.92 14.29
CA MET A 146 5.64 7.80 13.98
C MET A 146 6.05 9.01 13.15
N LYS A 147 7.23 9.60 13.41
CA LYS A 147 7.76 10.68 12.60
C LYS A 147 8.00 10.23 11.16
N ARG A 148 8.70 9.09 10.96
CA ARG A 148 8.94 8.52 9.62
C ARG A 148 7.64 8.16 8.90
N LEU A 149 6.68 7.63 9.64
CA LEU A 149 5.37 7.30 9.09
C LEU A 149 4.61 8.56 8.62
N SER A 150 4.68 9.63 9.39
CA SER A 150 4.08 10.93 9.03
C SER A 150 4.69 11.48 7.73
N ASP A 151 6.01 11.38 7.56
CA ASP A 151 6.71 11.79 6.32
C ASP A 151 6.22 10.99 5.11
N ILE A 152 6.07 9.66 5.26
CA ILE A 152 5.55 8.80 4.18
C ILE A 152 4.11 9.15 3.83
N ILE A 153 3.25 9.34 4.84
CA ILE A 153 1.84 9.69 4.63
C ILE A 153 1.72 11.04 3.94
N ALA A 154 2.49 12.04 4.38
CA ALA A 154 2.52 13.38 3.77
C ALA A 154 2.94 13.31 2.29
N LYS A 155 4.01 12.57 1.98
CA LYS A 155 4.47 12.38 0.60
C LYS A 155 3.42 11.67 -0.27
N ARG A 156 2.80 10.61 0.24
CA ARG A 156 1.73 9.91 -0.50
C ARG A 156 0.51 10.77 -0.73
N LEU A 157 0.12 11.58 0.27
CA LEU A 157 -0.97 12.54 0.12
C LEU A 157 -0.66 13.55 -0.97
N GLN A 158 0.56 14.11 -0.99
CA GLN A 158 1.00 15.03 -2.04
C GLN A 158 0.92 14.38 -3.42
N ASN A 159 1.51 13.19 -3.60
CA ASN A 159 1.49 12.48 -4.88
C ASN A 159 0.07 12.22 -5.38
N ARG A 160 -0.85 11.84 -4.47
CA ARG A 160 -2.27 11.61 -4.83
C ARG A 160 -2.97 12.90 -5.22
N THR A 161 -2.66 14.00 -4.53
CA THR A 161 -3.21 15.33 -4.86
C THR A 161 -2.73 15.78 -6.24
N ASP A 162 -1.43 15.64 -6.52
CA ASP A 162 -0.84 16.01 -7.80
C ASP A 162 -1.48 15.19 -8.94
N LYS A 163 -1.64 13.87 -8.74
CA LYS A 163 -2.31 13.00 -9.72
C LYS A 163 -3.77 13.36 -9.94
N LEU A 164 -4.48 13.74 -8.88
CA LEU A 164 -5.87 14.21 -8.99
C LEU A 164 -5.95 15.49 -9.83
N ILE A 165 -5.06 16.45 -9.60
CA ILE A 165 -5.00 17.71 -10.36
C ILE A 165 -4.69 17.44 -11.84
N GLU A 166 -3.71 16.54 -12.11
CA GLU A 166 -3.37 16.13 -13.48
C GLU A 166 -4.59 15.53 -14.20
N THR A 167 -5.25 14.54 -13.57
CA THR A 167 -6.42 13.87 -14.13
C THR A 167 -7.59 14.83 -14.37
N TRP A 168 -7.81 15.79 -13.47
CA TRP A 168 -8.83 16.82 -13.65
C TRP A 168 -8.46 17.79 -14.77
N GLY A 169 -7.18 18.19 -14.87
CA GLY A 169 -6.70 19.02 -15.96
C GLY A 169 -6.98 18.38 -17.33
N GLU A 170 -6.71 17.09 -17.47
CA GLU A 170 -7.00 16.33 -18.69
C GLU A 170 -8.51 16.21 -18.97
N ALA A 171 -9.32 15.93 -17.93
CA ALA A 171 -10.76 15.71 -18.09
C ALA A 171 -11.53 17.00 -18.49
N PHE A 172 -11.05 18.15 -18.07
CA PHE A 172 -11.72 19.45 -18.33
C PHE A 172 -11.07 20.28 -19.44
N ASP A 173 -10.06 19.70 -20.15
CA ASP A 173 -9.31 20.39 -21.22
C ASP A 173 -8.89 21.82 -20.80
N ILE A 174 -8.49 21.94 -19.51
CA ILE A 174 -7.89 23.17 -19.02
C ILE A 174 -6.48 23.22 -19.59
N GLY A 175 -6.44 23.48 -20.90
CA GLY A 175 -5.21 23.74 -21.62
C GLY A 175 -4.47 24.86 -20.91
N SER A 176 -3.22 24.57 -20.57
CA SER A 176 -2.16 25.47 -20.13
C SER A 176 -2.52 26.97 -20.28
N ILE A 177 -2.80 27.60 -19.14
CA ILE A 177 -2.64 29.05 -18.98
C ILE A 177 -1.17 29.33 -18.70
#